data_0b06c0af8e167845d6dd97082433d6f0
#
_entry.id   0b06c0af8e167845d6dd97082433d6f0
#
_cell.length_a   1.000
_cell.length_b   1.000
_cell.length_c   1.000
_cell.angle_alpha   90.00
_cell.angle_beta   90.00
_cell.angle_gamma   90.00
#
_symmetry.space_group_name_H-M   'P 1'
#
loop_
_entity.id
_entity.type
_entity.pdbx_description
1 polymer ?
#
loop_
_entity_poly.entity_id
_entity_poly.type
_entity_poly.pdbx_seq_one_letter_code
_entity_poly.pdbx_strand_id
1 'polypeptide(L)'
;MDYLRAQVPGGELVSASPQEISPTVKRVVDDLAPHPTFVRTASMDIIYWNTAATEKIFDWSTLHVEQRNSLLLMFGYDGYQQRIENRGCAARHTVASFRTTFALSKSKARFSEILTALSASSAFQTLWQEMHVEKIGQGEKVIRNARGEQVNYRYVSLEVENSPGIFVICYLAM
;
A
#
# COMPACT_ATOMS: atom_id res chain seq x y z
N MET A 1 3.90 17.70 -43.11
CA MET A 1 2.92 16.86 -42.40
C MET A 1 3.43 16.69 -41.00
N ASP A 2 3.10 17.62 -40.13
CA ASP A 2 3.44 17.61 -38.73
C ASP A 2 2.23 17.13 -37.92
N TYR A 3 2.18 15.86 -37.66
CA TYR A 3 1.28 15.30 -36.64
C TYR A 3 2.11 14.47 -35.69
N LEU A 4 1.96 14.79 -34.40
CA LEU A 4 2.47 14.15 -33.22
C LEU A 4 3.66 14.85 -32.53
N ARG A 5 3.46 16.11 -32.18
CA ARG A 5 3.97 16.64 -30.93
C ARG A 5 2.79 16.69 -29.95
N ALA A 6 2.43 15.55 -29.41
CA ALA A 6 1.71 15.53 -28.16
C ALA A 6 2.64 16.19 -27.13
N GLN A 7 2.32 17.42 -26.76
CA GLN A 7 2.91 18.07 -25.59
C GLN A 7 2.52 17.21 -24.40
N VAL A 8 3.47 16.45 -23.86
CA VAL A 8 3.39 15.97 -22.50
C VAL A 8 3.50 17.21 -21.64
N PRO A 9 2.46 17.62 -20.91
CA PRO A 9 2.60 18.72 -19.97
C PRO A 9 3.62 18.24 -18.94
N GLY A 10 4.75 18.93 -18.86
CA GLY A 10 5.67 18.82 -17.75
C GLY A 10 4.97 19.34 -16.50
N GLY A 11 4.11 18.51 -15.90
CA GLY A 11 3.54 18.79 -14.60
C GLY A 11 4.66 18.68 -13.57
N GLU A 12 5.13 19.81 -13.07
CA GLU A 12 5.82 19.88 -11.79
C GLU A 12 4.94 19.16 -10.78
N LEU A 13 5.45 18.07 -10.21
CA LEU A 13 4.82 17.43 -9.06
C LEU A 13 4.95 18.40 -7.89
N VAL A 14 3.93 19.23 -7.74
CA VAL A 14 3.74 20.14 -6.62
C VAL A 14 3.74 19.31 -5.35
N SER A 15 4.51 19.75 -4.36
CA SER A 15 4.50 19.43 -2.94
C SER A 15 3.20 18.80 -2.47
N ALA A 16 3.33 17.65 -1.80
CA ALA A 16 2.27 16.80 -1.28
C ALA A 16 1.22 17.54 -0.45
N SER A 17 0.20 18.03 -1.11
CA SER A 17 -1.15 18.04 -0.53
C SER A 17 -1.59 16.58 -0.40
N PRO A 18 -2.40 16.19 0.62
CA PRO A 18 -2.93 14.85 0.67
C PRO A 18 -3.56 14.55 -0.69
N GLN A 19 -3.05 13.54 -1.39
CA GLN A 19 -3.49 13.24 -2.75
C GLN A 19 -4.98 12.92 -2.70
N GLU A 20 -5.80 13.82 -3.20
CA GLU A 20 -7.23 13.62 -3.28
C GLU A 20 -7.52 12.54 -4.33
N ILE A 21 -8.13 11.46 -3.85
CA ILE A 21 -8.61 10.40 -4.72
C ILE A 21 -9.88 10.89 -5.40
N SER A 22 -9.96 10.71 -6.73
CA SER A 22 -11.16 11.09 -7.46
C SER A 22 -12.42 10.35 -6.94
N PRO A 23 -13.60 10.97 -6.96
CA PRO A 23 -14.85 10.30 -6.59
C PRO A 23 -15.10 9.01 -7.36
N THR A 24 -14.67 8.95 -8.62
CA THR A 24 -14.81 7.75 -9.47
C THR A 24 -13.95 6.59 -8.95
N VAL A 25 -12.70 6.84 -8.54
CA VAL A 25 -11.85 5.81 -7.93
C VAL A 25 -12.44 5.32 -6.61
N LYS A 26 -12.95 6.22 -5.76
CA LYS A 26 -13.65 5.84 -4.53
C LYS A 26 -14.83 4.94 -4.82
N ARG A 27 -15.65 5.27 -5.81
CA ARG A 27 -16.80 4.47 -6.22
C ARG A 27 -16.39 3.08 -6.68
N VAL A 28 -15.33 2.95 -7.48
CA VAL A 28 -14.81 1.64 -7.91
C VAL A 28 -14.39 0.81 -6.71
N VAL A 29 -13.67 1.40 -5.75
CA VAL A 29 -13.24 0.73 -4.53
C VAL A 29 -14.43 0.23 -3.71
N ASP A 30 -15.48 1.04 -3.56
CA ASP A 30 -16.69 0.66 -2.82
C ASP A 30 -17.44 -0.47 -3.53
N ASP A 31 -17.59 -0.39 -4.85
CA ASP A 31 -18.30 -1.37 -5.67
C ASP A 31 -17.54 -2.72 -5.80
N LEU A 32 -16.28 -2.78 -5.43
CA LEU A 32 -15.51 -4.03 -5.35
C LEU A 32 -15.90 -4.89 -4.13
N ALA A 33 -16.72 -4.39 -3.19
CA ALA A 33 -17.24 -5.24 -2.12
C ALA A 33 -17.99 -6.45 -2.74
N PRO A 34 -17.86 -7.65 -2.16
CA PRO A 34 -17.31 -7.97 -0.84
C PRO A 34 -15.80 -8.25 -0.81
N HIS A 35 -15.07 -7.89 -1.85
CA HIS A 35 -13.63 -8.03 -1.88
C HIS A 35 -12.95 -6.89 -1.11
N PRO A 36 -12.15 -7.18 -0.08
CA PRO A 36 -11.42 -6.15 0.65
C PRO A 36 -10.53 -5.34 -0.30
N THR A 37 -10.77 -4.04 -0.37
CA THR A 37 -10.07 -3.16 -1.30
C THR A 37 -9.73 -1.85 -0.63
N PHE A 38 -8.50 -1.37 -0.83
CA PHE A 38 -8.05 -0.10 -0.31
C PHE A 38 -7.12 0.61 -1.30
N VAL A 39 -6.94 1.90 -1.10
CA VAL A 39 -6.06 2.76 -1.89
C VAL A 39 -4.87 3.16 -1.04
N ARG A 40 -3.68 3.01 -1.59
CA ARG A 40 -2.44 3.46 -0.97
C ARG A 40 -1.62 4.36 -1.88
N THR A 41 -0.76 5.16 -1.26
CA THR A 41 0.26 5.94 -1.96
C THR A 41 1.50 5.10 -2.28
N ALA A 42 2.42 5.67 -3.06
CA ALA A 42 3.74 5.08 -3.32
C ALA A 42 4.55 4.85 -2.03
N SER A 43 4.38 5.73 -1.03
CA SER A 43 5.00 5.59 0.30
C SER A 43 4.26 4.67 1.26
N MET A 44 3.27 3.91 0.78
CA MET A 44 2.47 2.94 1.53
C MET A 44 1.44 3.54 2.50
N ASP A 45 1.15 4.83 2.46
CA ASP A 45 0.08 5.42 3.24
C ASP A 45 -1.29 4.97 2.71
N ILE A 46 -2.15 4.48 3.60
CA ILE A 46 -3.49 4.01 3.26
C ILE A 46 -4.45 5.18 3.38
N ILE A 47 -5.05 5.57 2.26
CA ILE A 47 -5.80 6.83 2.13
C ILE A 47 -7.29 6.64 1.88
N TYR A 48 -7.72 5.45 1.48
CA TYR A 48 -9.12 5.09 1.31
C TYR A 48 -9.30 3.57 1.37
N TRP A 49 -10.47 3.09 1.80
CA TRP A 49 -10.80 1.66 1.82
C TRP A 49 -12.31 1.43 1.87
N ASN A 50 -12.75 0.27 1.41
CA ASN A 50 -14.15 -0.13 1.49
C ASN A 50 -14.48 -0.83 2.82
N THR A 51 -15.78 -1.01 3.09
CA THR A 51 -16.27 -1.67 4.31
C THR A 51 -15.76 -3.11 4.45
N ALA A 52 -15.63 -3.83 3.34
CA ALA A 52 -15.08 -5.18 3.36
C ALA A 52 -13.62 -5.22 3.86
N ALA A 53 -12.82 -4.20 3.55
CA ALA A 53 -11.46 -4.10 4.06
C ALA A 53 -11.43 -3.85 5.57
N THR A 54 -12.32 -3.00 6.09
CA THR A 54 -12.50 -2.80 7.54
C THR A 54 -12.82 -4.10 8.25
N GLU A 55 -13.78 -4.85 7.75
CA GLU A 55 -14.26 -6.08 8.40
C GLU A 55 -13.29 -7.25 8.30
N LYS A 56 -12.62 -7.40 7.17
CA LYS A 56 -11.85 -8.61 6.83
C LYS A 56 -10.34 -8.44 6.96
N ILE A 57 -9.82 -7.22 6.82
CA ILE A 57 -8.39 -6.94 6.91
C ILE A 57 -8.07 -6.22 8.21
N PHE A 58 -8.41 -4.94 8.28
CA PHE A 58 -8.09 -4.09 9.42
C PHE A 58 -8.93 -2.82 9.39
N ASP A 59 -9.33 -2.33 10.56
CA ASP A 59 -10.03 -1.04 10.69
C ASP A 59 -9.01 0.10 10.89
N TRP A 60 -8.57 0.70 9.78
CA TRP A 60 -7.64 1.82 9.81
C TRP A 60 -8.25 3.12 10.37
N SER A 61 -9.59 3.21 10.49
CA SER A 61 -10.23 4.38 11.09
C SER A 61 -9.88 4.55 12.57
N THR A 62 -9.48 3.47 13.24
CA THR A 62 -9.06 3.47 14.65
C THR A 62 -7.68 4.10 14.87
N LEU A 63 -6.93 4.38 13.81
CA LEU A 63 -5.59 4.92 13.86
C LEU A 63 -5.57 6.40 13.46
N HIS A 64 -4.59 7.14 13.99
CA HIS A 64 -4.25 8.45 13.44
C HIS A 64 -3.82 8.34 11.96
N VAL A 65 -4.11 9.37 11.17
CA VAL A 65 -3.84 9.38 9.72
C VAL A 65 -2.38 9.04 9.42
N GLU A 66 -1.45 9.58 10.18
CA GLU A 66 0.01 9.37 10.01
C GLU A 66 0.45 7.92 10.25
N GLN A 67 -0.33 7.15 11.01
CA GLN A 67 -0.05 5.75 11.31
C GLN A 67 -0.67 4.77 10.31
N ARG A 68 -1.56 5.24 9.43
CA ARG A 68 -2.23 4.43 8.41
C ARG A 68 -1.28 4.11 7.26
N ASN A 69 -0.24 3.36 7.55
CA ASN A 69 0.82 3.03 6.59
C ASN A 69 1.15 1.55 6.68
N SER A 70 1.16 0.86 5.54
CA SER A 70 1.36 -0.59 5.50
C SER A 70 2.69 -1.03 6.09
N LEU A 71 3.76 -0.25 5.91
CA LEU A 71 5.06 -0.57 6.48
C LEU A 71 5.11 -0.34 7.99
N LEU A 72 4.61 0.82 8.45
CA LEU A 72 4.57 1.13 9.88
C LEU A 72 3.74 0.09 10.66
N LEU A 73 2.62 -0.35 10.09
CA LEU A 73 1.78 -1.38 10.69
C LEU A 73 2.47 -2.75 10.70
N MET A 74 3.15 -3.11 9.61
CA MET A 74 3.83 -4.40 9.47
C MET A 74 4.97 -4.58 10.49
N PHE A 75 5.68 -3.52 10.83
CA PHE A 75 6.87 -3.58 11.69
C PHE A 75 6.71 -2.94 13.07
N GLY A 76 5.64 -2.18 13.31
CA GLY A 76 5.48 -1.42 14.53
C GLY A 76 4.13 -1.56 15.25
N TYR A 77 3.17 -2.32 14.72
CA TYR A 77 1.85 -2.44 15.33
C TYR A 77 1.43 -3.89 15.54
N ASP A 78 1.51 -4.36 16.78
CA ASP A 78 1.23 -5.75 17.15
C ASP A 78 -0.17 -6.20 16.74
N GLY A 79 -1.18 -5.35 16.92
CA GLY A 79 -2.56 -5.66 16.55
C GLY A 79 -2.76 -5.96 15.06
N TYR A 80 -1.96 -5.35 14.20
CA TYR A 80 -1.94 -5.67 12.77
C TYR A 80 -1.13 -6.93 12.48
N GLN A 81 0.07 -7.03 13.08
CA GLN A 81 0.97 -8.16 12.87
C GLN A 81 0.34 -9.50 13.26
N GLN A 82 -0.43 -9.52 14.35
CA GLN A 82 -1.10 -10.74 14.84
C GLN A 82 -2.17 -11.26 13.87
N ARG A 83 -2.66 -10.43 12.96
CA ARG A 83 -3.65 -10.82 11.95
C ARG A 83 -3.04 -11.45 10.70
N ILE A 84 -1.75 -11.31 10.48
CA ILE A 84 -1.06 -11.82 9.29
C ILE A 84 -0.31 -13.10 9.65
N GLU A 85 -0.80 -14.24 9.18
CA GLU A 85 -0.22 -15.54 9.47
C GLU A 85 1.12 -15.77 8.74
N ASN A 86 1.21 -15.38 7.48
CA ASN A 86 2.42 -15.51 6.66
C ASN A 86 3.31 -14.25 6.74
N ARG A 87 3.52 -13.72 7.94
CA ARG A 87 4.20 -12.43 8.19
C ARG A 87 5.53 -12.27 7.47
N GLY A 88 6.39 -13.28 7.49
CA GLY A 88 7.71 -13.20 6.85
C GLY A 88 7.61 -12.95 5.33
N CYS A 89 6.72 -13.65 4.65
CA CYS A 89 6.47 -13.47 3.23
C CYS A 89 5.83 -12.09 2.96
N ALA A 90 4.79 -11.74 3.71
CA ALA A 90 4.11 -10.45 3.59
C ALA A 90 5.07 -9.25 3.82
N ALA A 91 5.94 -9.36 4.82
CA ALA A 91 6.94 -8.33 5.12
C ALA A 91 7.94 -8.14 3.97
N ARG A 92 8.49 -9.24 3.42
CA ARG A 92 9.40 -9.16 2.26
C ARG A 92 8.74 -8.50 1.06
N HIS A 93 7.52 -8.89 0.71
CA HIS A 93 6.77 -8.30 -0.40
C HIS A 93 6.50 -6.81 -0.18
N THR A 94 6.12 -6.42 1.04
CA THR A 94 5.85 -5.01 1.36
C THR A 94 7.12 -4.17 1.27
N VAL A 95 8.25 -4.65 1.80
CA VAL A 95 9.55 -3.95 1.72
C VAL A 95 10.03 -3.85 0.28
N ALA A 96 9.91 -4.93 -0.51
CA ALA A 96 10.31 -4.91 -1.92
C ALA A 96 9.48 -3.89 -2.74
N SER A 97 8.18 -3.85 -2.52
CA SER A 97 7.29 -2.87 -3.15
C SER A 97 7.64 -1.44 -2.75
N PHE A 98 7.87 -1.18 -1.45
CA PHE A 98 8.30 0.13 -0.96
C PHE A 98 9.64 0.56 -1.55
N ARG A 99 10.61 -0.34 -1.64
CA ARG A 99 11.92 -0.05 -2.26
C ARG A 99 11.78 0.36 -3.72
N THR A 100 10.95 -0.34 -4.47
CA THR A 100 10.70 -0.04 -5.89
C THR A 100 10.05 1.34 -6.04
N THR A 101 9.01 1.63 -5.29
CA THR A 101 8.35 2.94 -5.36
C THR A 101 9.23 4.06 -4.82
N PHE A 102 10.06 3.80 -3.80
CA PHE A 102 11.08 4.74 -3.34
C PHE A 102 12.06 5.12 -4.46
N ALA A 103 12.58 4.13 -5.19
CA ALA A 103 13.51 4.38 -6.29
C ALA A 103 12.89 5.23 -7.41
N LEU A 104 11.62 4.99 -7.73
CA LEU A 104 10.91 5.68 -8.82
C LEU A 104 10.32 7.03 -8.43
N SER A 105 10.11 7.30 -7.15
CA SER A 105 9.47 8.52 -6.67
C SER A 105 10.42 9.72 -6.72
N LYS A 106 9.92 10.85 -7.22
CA LYS A 106 10.66 12.12 -7.27
C LYS A 106 10.76 12.77 -5.88
N SER A 107 9.67 12.75 -5.11
CA SER A 107 9.67 13.24 -3.72
C SER A 107 9.98 12.11 -2.76
N LYS A 108 10.95 12.34 -1.87
CA LYS A 108 11.42 11.38 -0.86
C LYS A 108 10.97 11.74 0.57
N ALA A 109 10.28 12.87 0.75
CA ALA A 109 9.97 13.39 2.10
C ALA A 109 9.25 12.37 2.97
N ARG A 110 8.11 11.85 2.52
CA ARG A 110 7.34 10.85 3.29
C ARG A 110 8.07 9.52 3.45
N PHE A 111 8.80 9.09 2.43
CA PHE A 111 9.64 7.89 2.52
C PHE A 111 10.71 8.04 3.61
N SER A 112 11.35 9.19 3.71
CA SER A 112 12.38 9.47 4.72
C SER A 112 11.82 9.45 6.12
N GLU A 113 10.61 9.99 6.34
CA GLU A 113 9.91 9.91 7.62
C GLU A 113 9.66 8.46 8.05
N ILE A 114 9.20 7.62 7.12
CA ILE A 114 8.93 6.19 7.38
C ILE A 114 10.23 5.45 7.67
N LEU A 115 11.28 5.67 6.90
CA LEU A 115 12.60 5.07 7.12
C LEU A 115 13.17 5.46 8.49
N THR A 116 13.00 6.71 8.89
CA THR A 116 13.41 7.19 10.22
C THR A 116 12.59 6.51 11.32
N ALA A 117 11.28 6.41 11.17
CA ALA A 117 10.41 5.74 12.14
C ALA A 117 10.76 4.25 12.31
N LEU A 118 11.23 3.58 11.26
CA LEU A 118 11.60 2.16 11.26
C LEU A 118 13.09 1.91 11.52
N SER A 119 13.87 2.94 11.78
CA SER A 119 15.34 2.83 11.98
C SER A 119 15.73 1.93 13.15
N ALA A 120 14.90 1.84 14.18
CA ALA A 120 15.13 0.98 15.35
C ALA A 120 14.61 -0.46 15.16
N SER A 121 13.89 -0.75 14.08
CA SER A 121 13.38 -2.11 13.80
C SER A 121 14.45 -2.94 13.12
N SER A 122 15.05 -3.90 13.86
CA SER A 122 16.04 -4.83 13.30
C SER A 122 15.44 -5.70 12.18
N ALA A 123 14.19 -6.12 12.33
CA ALA A 123 13.48 -6.91 11.33
C ALA A 123 13.31 -6.13 10.01
N PHE A 124 12.94 -4.85 10.09
CA PHE A 124 12.86 -4.00 8.90
C PHE A 124 14.24 -3.76 8.29
N GLN A 125 15.25 -3.41 9.10
CA GLN A 125 16.61 -3.12 8.62
C GLN A 125 17.22 -4.31 7.87
N THR A 126 17.02 -5.53 8.38
CA THR A 126 17.46 -6.74 7.69
C THR A 126 16.85 -6.84 6.29
N LEU A 127 15.54 -6.75 6.17
CA LEU A 127 14.85 -6.84 4.89
C LEU A 127 15.17 -5.65 3.96
N TRP A 128 15.38 -4.46 4.52
CA TRP A 128 15.75 -3.27 3.75
C TRP A 128 17.12 -3.42 3.09
N GLN A 129 18.06 -4.05 3.78
CA GLN A 129 19.42 -4.31 3.27
C GLN A 129 19.48 -5.50 2.31
N GLU A 130 18.59 -6.47 2.46
CA GLU A 130 18.50 -7.61 1.56
C GLU A 130 17.99 -7.18 0.18
N MET A 131 18.79 -7.41 -0.84
CA MET A 131 18.44 -7.09 -2.24
C MET A 131 17.67 -8.23 -2.90
N HIS A 132 16.58 -8.67 -2.28
CA HIS A 132 15.72 -9.68 -2.89
C HIS A 132 14.90 -9.10 -4.04
N VAL A 133 14.95 -9.77 -5.19
CA VAL A 133 14.08 -9.49 -6.34
C VAL A 133 12.77 -10.25 -6.12
N GLU A 134 11.73 -9.54 -5.75
CA GLU A 134 10.38 -10.08 -5.59
C GLU A 134 9.50 -9.62 -6.75
N LYS A 135 8.55 -10.47 -7.16
CA LYS A 135 7.46 -10.01 -8.02
C LYS A 135 6.56 -9.08 -7.21
N ILE A 136 6.58 -7.80 -7.58
CA ILE A 136 5.71 -6.80 -6.96
C ILE A 136 4.38 -6.69 -7.71
N GLY A 137 3.37 -6.09 -7.07
CA GLY A 137 2.06 -5.82 -7.67
C GLY A 137 1.06 -6.96 -7.55
N GLN A 138 1.48 -8.13 -7.12
CA GLN A 138 0.60 -9.25 -6.77
C GLN A 138 1.29 -10.20 -5.79
N GLY A 139 0.49 -10.92 -5.00
CA GLY A 139 1.01 -11.88 -4.04
C GLY A 139 -0.11 -12.55 -3.25
N GLU A 140 0.30 -13.29 -2.24
CA GLU A 140 -0.61 -13.99 -1.35
C GLU A 140 -0.45 -13.47 0.08
N LYS A 141 -1.57 -13.35 0.79
CA LYS A 141 -1.59 -12.97 2.19
C LYS A 141 -2.60 -13.82 2.94
N VAL A 142 -2.19 -14.36 4.06
CA VAL A 142 -3.04 -15.16 4.95
C VAL A 142 -3.42 -14.28 6.13
N ILE A 143 -4.69 -13.97 6.26
CA ILE A 143 -5.19 -13.02 7.25
C ILE A 143 -6.19 -13.69 8.18
N ARG A 144 -6.01 -13.46 9.48
CA ARG A 144 -6.98 -13.80 10.50
C ARG A 144 -7.96 -12.64 10.67
N ASN A 145 -9.22 -12.87 10.37
CA ASN A 145 -10.27 -11.86 10.51
C ASN A 145 -10.62 -11.61 11.99
N ALA A 146 -11.53 -10.66 12.24
CA ALA A 146 -11.98 -10.32 13.60
C ALA A 146 -12.67 -11.48 14.34
N ARG A 147 -13.17 -12.48 13.60
CA ARG A 147 -13.78 -13.69 14.17
C ARG A 147 -12.76 -14.81 14.49
N GLY A 148 -11.48 -14.57 14.21
CA GLY A 148 -10.41 -15.54 14.37
C GLY A 148 -10.30 -16.55 13.23
N GLU A 149 -11.07 -16.37 12.13
CA GLU A 149 -11.03 -17.25 10.97
C GLU A 149 -9.85 -16.87 10.07
N GLN A 150 -9.10 -17.86 9.63
CA GLN A 150 -7.99 -17.70 8.70
C GLN A 150 -8.51 -17.72 7.27
N VAL A 151 -8.20 -16.70 6.51
CA VAL A 151 -8.56 -16.58 5.09
C VAL A 151 -7.31 -16.35 4.25
N ASN A 152 -7.18 -17.14 3.18
CA ASN A 152 -6.13 -16.99 2.20
C ASN A 152 -6.58 -16.05 1.09
N TYR A 153 -5.83 -14.97 0.89
CA TYR A 153 -6.09 -13.99 -0.15
C TYR A 153 -4.97 -13.99 -1.19
N ARG A 154 -5.38 -13.86 -2.43
CA ARG A 154 -4.50 -13.37 -3.50
C ARG A 154 -4.81 -11.89 -3.69
N TYR A 155 -3.79 -11.03 -3.71
CA TYR A 155 -3.99 -9.61 -3.96
C TYR A 155 -3.34 -9.16 -5.25
N VAL A 156 -3.89 -8.09 -5.81
CA VAL A 156 -3.33 -7.35 -6.93
C VAL A 156 -3.22 -5.87 -6.57
N SER A 157 -2.17 -5.23 -7.04
CA SER A 157 -1.93 -3.80 -6.93
C SER A 157 -1.99 -3.18 -8.32
N LEU A 158 -2.91 -2.25 -8.52
CA LEU A 158 -3.15 -1.57 -9.78
C LEU A 158 -2.87 -0.07 -9.62
N GLU A 159 -1.98 0.48 -10.42
CA GLU A 159 -1.74 1.92 -10.44
C GLU A 159 -2.85 2.65 -11.19
N VAL A 160 -3.31 3.77 -10.63
CA VAL A 160 -4.35 4.59 -11.24
C VAL A 160 -3.73 5.44 -12.34
N GLU A 161 -4.22 5.29 -13.56
CA GLU A 161 -3.77 6.09 -14.70
C GLU A 161 -3.97 7.59 -14.43
N ASN A 162 -3.02 8.41 -14.84
CA ASN A 162 -2.95 9.86 -14.58
C ASN A 162 -2.90 10.28 -13.09
N SER A 163 -2.67 9.31 -12.19
CA SER A 163 -2.43 9.58 -10.77
C SER A 163 -1.20 8.80 -10.29
N PRO A 164 0.01 9.15 -10.77
CA PRO A 164 1.23 8.40 -10.45
C PRO A 164 1.43 8.27 -8.94
N GLY A 165 1.74 7.06 -8.50
CA GLY A 165 1.94 6.77 -7.08
C GLY A 165 0.66 6.53 -6.29
N ILE A 166 -0.50 6.42 -6.95
CA ILE A 166 -1.76 5.97 -6.35
C ILE A 166 -2.06 4.55 -6.82
N PHE A 167 -2.23 3.64 -5.87
CA PHE A 167 -2.47 2.22 -6.12
C PHE A 167 -3.75 1.75 -5.48
N VAL A 168 -4.55 1.00 -6.21
CA VAL A 168 -5.70 0.25 -5.70
C VAL A 168 -5.24 -1.17 -5.42
N ILE A 169 -5.42 -1.61 -4.18
CA ILE A 169 -5.05 -2.96 -3.72
C ILE A 169 -6.33 -3.74 -3.47
N CYS A 170 -6.56 -4.80 -4.24
CA CYS A 170 -7.73 -5.65 -4.10
C CYS A 170 -7.34 -7.06 -3.65
N TYR A 171 -8.02 -7.58 -2.64
CA TYR A 171 -7.82 -8.92 -2.07
C TYR A 171 -8.95 -9.84 -2.51
N LEU A 172 -8.59 -10.93 -3.17
CA LEU A 172 -9.50 -11.97 -3.63
C LEU A 172 -9.31 -13.22 -2.76
N ALA A 173 -10.35 -13.67 -2.11
CA ALA A 173 -10.32 -14.93 -1.35
C ALA A 173 -10.10 -16.11 -2.30
N MET A 174 -9.21 -17.03 -1.92
CA MET A 174 -8.95 -18.26 -2.65
C MET A 174 -9.86 -19.40 -2.21
#